data_7cfcbed9ec2d003c68cfd9163980719d
#
_entry.id   7cfcbed9ec2d003c68cfd9163980719d
#
_cell.length_a   1.000
_cell.length_b   1.000
_cell.length_c   1.000
_cell.angle_alpha   90.00
_cell.angle_beta   90.00
_cell.angle_gamma   90.00
#
_symmetry.space_group_name_H-M   'P 1'
#
loop_
_entity.id
_entity.type
_entity.pdbx_description
1 polymer ?
#
loop_
_entity_poly.entity_id
_entity_poly.type
_entity_poly.pdbx_seq_one_letter_code
_entity_poly.pdbx_strand_id
1 'polypeptide(L)'
;SKSFNKKEASNFIFFEGPPSANGKPGIHHVMARTIKDAFCRYKTLKGYNVERKAGWDTHGLPVELGVEKDLGITKDDIGNKISVTEYNKACKKAVMKYTAEWESLTKEMGYWIDLSDPYVTYTSKYMETVWWLIKNISEKKLLYKGYTVQPYSPAAGSGLSTHELNQPGAYRDISDTSIIAQFKCTQNSLPVKLNNFYPFYFLAWTTTPWTLPSNTALTVGSKIEYCFV
;
A
#
# COMPACT_ATOMS: atom_id res chain seq x y z
N SER A 1 -10.49 -31.91 10.76
CA SER A 1 -11.38 -31.15 11.63
C SER A 1 -11.09 -31.35 13.13
N LYS A 2 -10.87 -32.57 13.64
CA LYS A 2 -10.56 -32.80 15.06
C LYS A 2 -9.21 -32.23 15.53
N SER A 3 -8.31 -31.83 14.63
CA SER A 3 -7.00 -31.26 14.92
C SER A 3 -7.00 -29.74 15.16
N PHE A 4 -8.11 -29.06 14.88
CA PHE A 4 -8.19 -27.60 14.96
C PHE A 4 -8.60 -27.05 16.33
N ASN A 5 -9.29 -27.84 17.18
CA ASN A 5 -9.81 -27.38 18.46
C ASN A 5 -9.50 -28.38 19.58
N LYS A 6 -8.37 -28.19 20.26
CA LYS A 6 -8.06 -28.85 21.53
C LYS A 6 -8.42 -27.91 22.67
N LYS A 7 -9.58 -28.12 23.32
CA LYS A 7 -10.12 -27.24 24.37
C LYS A 7 -9.18 -26.97 25.57
N GLU A 8 -8.19 -27.80 25.80
CA GLU A 8 -7.25 -27.70 26.93
C GLU A 8 -5.82 -27.33 26.49
N ALA A 9 -5.58 -27.07 25.20
CA ALA A 9 -4.25 -26.76 24.70
C ALA A 9 -3.98 -25.24 24.76
N SER A 10 -2.73 -24.87 25.02
CA SER A 10 -2.27 -23.48 24.90
C SER A 10 -2.45 -22.98 23.47
N ASN A 11 -2.90 -21.74 23.31
CA ASN A 11 -3.09 -21.14 22.00
C ASN A 11 -1.76 -20.70 21.38
N PHE A 12 -1.58 -20.99 20.09
CA PHE A 12 -0.58 -20.34 19.25
C PHE A 12 -1.33 -19.45 18.27
N ILE A 13 -1.20 -18.14 18.46
CA ILE A 13 -1.89 -17.14 17.64
C ILE A 13 -1.04 -16.87 16.40
N PHE A 14 -1.66 -17.00 15.23
CA PHE A 14 -1.04 -16.72 13.94
C PHE A 14 -1.95 -15.82 13.13
N PHE A 15 -1.41 -14.66 12.72
CA PHE A 15 -2.11 -13.71 11.86
C PHE A 15 -1.63 -13.87 10.41
N GLU A 16 -2.55 -13.90 9.49
CA GLU A 16 -2.27 -13.98 8.06
C GLU A 16 -2.97 -12.85 7.30
N GLY A 17 -2.25 -12.24 6.33
CA GLY A 17 -2.85 -11.41 5.32
C GLY A 17 -3.62 -12.25 4.30
N PRO A 18 -4.94 -12.02 4.12
CA PRO A 18 -5.74 -12.79 3.17
C PRO A 18 -5.40 -12.40 1.73
N PRO A 19 -5.50 -13.33 0.76
CA PRO A 19 -5.31 -13.00 -0.64
C PRO A 19 -6.53 -12.26 -1.20
N SER A 20 -6.31 -11.52 -2.30
CA SER A 20 -7.39 -11.04 -3.18
C SER A 20 -7.65 -12.06 -4.27
N ALA A 21 -8.92 -12.37 -4.54
CA ALA A 21 -9.32 -13.31 -5.60
C ALA A 21 -9.66 -12.62 -6.93
N ASN A 22 -9.08 -11.44 -7.19
CA ASN A 22 -9.19 -10.70 -8.45
C ASN A 22 -8.27 -11.24 -9.56
N GLY A 23 -7.32 -12.12 -9.21
CA GLY A 23 -6.41 -12.81 -10.11
C GLY A 23 -6.23 -14.29 -9.74
N LYS A 24 -5.72 -15.07 -10.70
CA LYS A 24 -5.36 -16.48 -10.44
C LYS A 24 -4.16 -16.58 -9.50
N PRO A 25 -4.10 -17.62 -8.64
CA PRO A 25 -2.96 -17.83 -7.77
C PRO A 25 -1.68 -18.12 -8.56
N GLY A 26 -0.57 -17.49 -8.16
CA GLY A 26 0.75 -17.72 -8.74
C GLY A 26 1.67 -18.51 -7.81
N ILE A 27 2.86 -18.89 -8.30
CA ILE A 27 3.85 -19.70 -7.56
C ILE A 27 4.29 -19.04 -6.25
N HIS A 28 4.41 -17.72 -6.21
CA HIS A 28 4.76 -16.98 -5.00
C HIS A 28 3.71 -17.14 -3.88
N HIS A 29 2.44 -17.25 -4.25
CA HIS A 29 1.37 -17.55 -3.30
C HIS A 29 1.48 -18.97 -2.75
N VAL A 30 1.86 -19.95 -3.60
CA VAL A 30 2.11 -21.34 -3.18
C VAL A 30 3.25 -21.38 -2.16
N MET A 31 4.37 -20.73 -2.46
CA MET A 31 5.53 -20.68 -1.56
C MET A 31 5.17 -20.07 -0.20
N ALA A 32 4.55 -18.89 -0.18
CA ALA A 32 4.17 -18.23 1.05
C ALA A 32 3.21 -19.09 1.89
N ARG A 33 2.21 -19.70 1.26
CA ARG A 33 1.23 -20.57 1.93
C ARG A 33 1.86 -21.84 2.48
N THR A 34 2.80 -22.45 1.74
CA THR A 34 3.53 -23.64 2.21
C THR A 34 4.33 -23.34 3.47
N ILE A 35 5.03 -22.22 3.52
CA ILE A 35 5.80 -21.79 4.70
C ILE A 35 4.88 -21.55 5.89
N LYS A 36 3.80 -20.82 5.71
CA LYS A 36 2.80 -20.56 6.76
C LYS A 36 2.20 -21.84 7.30
N ASP A 37 1.79 -22.74 6.42
CA ASP A 37 1.22 -24.04 6.80
C ASP A 37 2.21 -24.89 7.58
N ALA A 38 3.48 -24.92 7.17
CA ALA A 38 4.52 -25.66 7.87
C ALA A 38 4.65 -25.21 9.34
N PHE A 39 4.69 -23.90 9.60
CA PHE A 39 4.73 -23.36 10.97
C PHE A 39 3.47 -23.70 11.77
N CYS A 40 2.30 -23.45 11.21
CA CYS A 40 1.03 -23.73 11.88
C CYS A 40 0.84 -25.23 12.14
N ARG A 41 1.19 -26.05 11.16
CA ARG A 41 1.15 -27.53 11.26
C ARG A 41 2.10 -28.03 12.34
N TYR A 42 3.34 -27.54 12.34
CA TYR A 42 4.33 -27.88 13.37
C TYR A 42 3.81 -27.54 14.78
N LYS A 43 3.26 -26.36 14.98
CA LYS A 43 2.68 -25.96 16.27
C LYS A 43 1.49 -26.82 16.67
N THR A 44 0.63 -27.18 15.72
CA THR A 44 -0.48 -28.10 15.98
C THR A 44 0.01 -29.49 16.41
N LEU A 45 1.04 -30.01 15.74
CA LEU A 45 1.65 -31.31 16.07
C LEU A 45 2.36 -31.29 17.44
N LYS A 46 2.87 -30.11 17.86
CA LYS A 46 3.43 -29.90 19.20
C LYS A 46 2.35 -29.76 20.28
N GLY A 47 1.08 -29.88 19.94
CA GLY A 47 -0.03 -29.85 20.91
C GLY A 47 -0.68 -28.48 21.13
N TYR A 48 -0.28 -27.44 20.41
CA TYR A 48 -0.94 -26.15 20.50
C TYR A 48 -2.27 -26.15 19.76
N ASN A 49 -3.20 -25.31 20.25
CA ASN A 49 -4.38 -24.93 19.50
C ASN A 49 -4.01 -23.82 18.53
N VAL A 50 -4.14 -24.05 17.22
CA VAL A 50 -3.84 -23.08 16.16
C VAL A 50 -5.08 -22.89 15.31
N GLU A 51 -5.81 -21.81 15.57
CA GLU A 51 -6.96 -21.43 14.78
C GLU A 51 -6.49 -20.89 13.41
N ARG A 52 -7.11 -21.35 12.31
CA ARG A 52 -6.73 -21.05 10.94
C ARG A 52 -7.98 -20.73 10.13
N LYS A 53 -8.42 -19.50 10.19
CA LYS A 53 -9.57 -19.03 9.45
C LYS A 53 -9.15 -18.49 8.09
N ALA A 54 -9.80 -18.94 7.02
CA ALA A 54 -9.62 -18.37 5.70
C ALA A 54 -10.21 -16.95 5.61
N GLY A 55 -9.73 -16.16 4.66
CA GLY A 55 -10.24 -14.82 4.41
C GLY A 55 -9.96 -14.34 2.99
N TRP A 56 -10.66 -13.28 2.59
CA TRP A 56 -10.51 -12.61 1.30
C TRP A 56 -10.33 -11.12 1.49
N ASP A 57 -9.21 -10.59 0.97
CA ASP A 57 -8.99 -9.16 0.83
C ASP A 57 -9.73 -8.66 -0.41
N THR A 58 -10.60 -7.69 -0.22
CA THR A 58 -11.54 -7.27 -1.27
C THR A 58 -11.46 -5.79 -1.61
N HIS A 59 -10.40 -5.12 -1.19
CA HIS A 59 -10.19 -3.70 -1.40
C HIS A 59 -8.89 -3.43 -2.18
N GLY A 60 -8.75 -2.20 -2.68
CA GLY A 60 -7.52 -1.68 -3.23
C GLY A 60 -7.53 -1.40 -4.73
N LEU A 61 -6.57 -0.59 -5.16
CA LEU A 61 -6.39 -0.12 -6.54
C LEU A 61 -6.41 -1.21 -7.61
N PRO A 62 -5.81 -2.41 -7.42
CA PRO A 62 -5.83 -3.43 -8.47
C PRO A 62 -7.23 -3.88 -8.86
N VAL A 63 -8.17 -3.90 -7.92
CA VAL A 63 -9.58 -4.23 -8.20
C VAL A 63 -10.26 -3.09 -8.94
N GLU A 64 -10.07 -1.86 -8.45
CA GLU A 64 -10.67 -0.65 -9.02
C GLU A 64 -10.21 -0.45 -10.47
N LEU A 65 -8.90 -0.43 -10.71
CA LEU A 65 -8.32 -0.26 -12.06
C LEU A 65 -8.75 -1.39 -13.02
N GLY A 66 -8.87 -2.61 -12.52
CA GLY A 66 -9.37 -3.74 -13.32
C GLY A 66 -10.81 -3.52 -13.76
N VAL A 67 -11.68 -3.08 -12.86
CA VAL A 67 -13.10 -2.81 -13.15
C VAL A 67 -13.26 -1.59 -14.05
N GLU A 68 -12.51 -0.51 -13.83
CA GLU A 68 -12.50 0.67 -14.69
C GLU A 68 -12.14 0.30 -16.12
N LYS A 69 -11.11 -0.53 -16.30
CA LYS A 69 -10.69 -1.06 -17.61
C LYS A 69 -11.77 -1.92 -18.25
N ASP A 70 -12.38 -2.84 -17.49
CA ASP A 70 -13.39 -3.76 -17.99
C ASP A 70 -14.68 -3.02 -18.40
N LEU A 71 -15.01 -1.94 -17.71
CA LEU A 71 -16.17 -1.09 -18.01
C LEU A 71 -15.87 0.03 -19.02
N GLY A 72 -14.62 0.27 -19.36
CA GLY A 72 -14.19 1.36 -20.26
C GLY A 72 -14.46 2.75 -19.68
N ILE A 73 -14.33 2.92 -18.37
CA ILE A 73 -14.57 4.16 -17.63
C ILE A 73 -13.30 4.65 -16.93
N THR A 74 -13.33 5.91 -16.52
CA THR A 74 -12.33 6.52 -15.65
C THR A 74 -12.93 6.77 -14.26
N LYS A 75 -12.08 7.09 -13.29
CA LYS A 75 -12.52 7.43 -11.93
C LYS A 75 -13.51 8.59 -11.89
N ASP A 76 -13.35 9.58 -12.78
CA ASP A 76 -14.23 10.75 -12.88
C ASP A 76 -15.63 10.41 -13.42
N ASP A 77 -15.79 9.26 -14.06
CA ASP A 77 -17.07 8.78 -14.57
C ASP A 77 -17.97 8.19 -13.47
N ILE A 78 -17.36 7.84 -12.31
CA ILE A 78 -18.09 7.25 -11.17
C ILE A 78 -18.96 8.33 -10.51
N GLY A 79 -20.24 8.07 -10.42
CA GLY A 79 -21.25 9.04 -9.97
C GLY A 79 -21.82 9.91 -11.09
N ASN A 80 -21.21 9.89 -12.29
CA ASN A 80 -21.68 10.63 -13.46
C ASN A 80 -22.23 9.70 -14.56
N LYS A 81 -21.38 8.86 -15.15
CA LYS A 81 -21.78 7.90 -16.21
C LYS A 81 -22.27 6.57 -15.65
N ILE A 82 -21.73 6.18 -14.51
CA ILE A 82 -22.13 4.98 -13.78
C ILE A 82 -22.43 5.36 -12.33
N SER A 83 -23.49 4.81 -11.75
CA SER A 83 -23.77 5.05 -10.34
C SER A 83 -22.71 4.39 -9.43
N VAL A 84 -22.47 4.99 -8.26
CA VAL A 84 -21.56 4.40 -7.24
C VAL A 84 -22.01 2.99 -6.84
N THR A 85 -23.34 2.76 -6.81
CA THR A 85 -23.90 1.45 -6.47
C THR A 85 -23.56 0.39 -7.51
N GLU A 86 -23.70 0.71 -8.80
CA GLU A 86 -23.37 -0.20 -9.90
C GLU A 86 -21.87 -0.48 -9.96
N TYR A 87 -21.05 0.56 -9.79
CA TYR A 87 -19.60 0.42 -9.71
C TYR A 87 -19.19 -0.50 -8.55
N ASN A 88 -19.69 -0.26 -7.35
CA ASN A 88 -19.42 -1.12 -6.19
C ASN A 88 -19.87 -2.58 -6.40
N LYS A 89 -20.99 -2.79 -7.09
CA LYS A 89 -21.47 -4.13 -7.45
C LYS A 89 -20.52 -4.82 -8.42
N ALA A 90 -19.99 -4.08 -9.40
CA ALA A 90 -19.00 -4.60 -10.33
C ALA A 90 -17.68 -4.96 -9.62
N CYS A 91 -17.19 -4.11 -8.71
CA CYS A 91 -16.01 -4.38 -7.90
C CYS A 91 -16.18 -5.63 -7.01
N LYS A 92 -17.31 -5.76 -6.32
CA LYS A 92 -17.63 -6.97 -5.52
C LYS A 92 -17.64 -8.24 -6.35
N LYS A 93 -18.14 -8.18 -7.57
CA LYS A 93 -18.13 -9.32 -8.49
C LYS A 93 -16.73 -9.65 -8.98
N ALA A 94 -15.96 -8.64 -9.35
CA ALA A 94 -14.60 -8.79 -9.88
C ALA A 94 -13.63 -9.36 -8.84
N VAL A 95 -13.68 -8.88 -7.61
CA VAL A 95 -12.74 -9.30 -6.55
C VAL A 95 -12.93 -10.74 -6.10
N MET A 96 -14.10 -11.32 -6.31
CA MET A 96 -14.40 -12.72 -5.97
C MET A 96 -14.35 -13.66 -7.18
N LYS A 97 -13.87 -13.18 -8.33
CA LYS A 97 -13.93 -13.90 -9.61
C LYS A 97 -13.22 -15.25 -9.60
N TYR A 98 -12.09 -15.34 -8.91
CA TYR A 98 -11.22 -16.52 -8.93
C TYR A 98 -11.21 -17.31 -7.60
N THR A 99 -12.21 -17.13 -6.75
CA THR A 99 -12.31 -17.85 -5.46
C THR A 99 -12.29 -19.36 -5.62
N ALA A 100 -12.96 -19.90 -6.64
CA ALA A 100 -13.00 -21.34 -6.89
C ALA A 100 -11.60 -21.90 -7.20
N GLU A 101 -10.81 -21.22 -8.02
CA GLU A 101 -9.43 -21.61 -8.36
C GLU A 101 -8.52 -21.54 -7.13
N TRP A 102 -8.69 -20.52 -6.30
CA TRP A 102 -7.94 -20.40 -5.05
C TRP A 102 -8.29 -21.49 -4.05
N GLU A 103 -9.55 -21.87 -3.93
CA GLU A 103 -9.99 -22.96 -3.08
C GLU A 103 -9.51 -24.33 -3.58
N SER A 104 -9.55 -24.56 -4.91
CA SER A 104 -9.01 -25.77 -5.53
C SER A 104 -7.52 -25.92 -5.22
N LEU A 105 -6.73 -24.88 -5.49
CA LEU A 105 -5.31 -24.86 -5.17
C LEU A 105 -5.05 -25.10 -3.68
N THR A 106 -5.83 -24.50 -2.79
CA THR A 106 -5.71 -24.67 -1.35
C THR A 106 -5.89 -26.12 -0.93
N LYS A 107 -6.85 -26.82 -1.55
CA LYS A 107 -7.12 -28.25 -1.31
C LYS A 107 -6.02 -29.12 -1.90
N GLU A 108 -5.58 -28.83 -3.12
CA GLU A 108 -4.52 -29.58 -3.81
C GLU A 108 -3.17 -29.50 -3.09
N MET A 109 -2.84 -28.30 -2.55
CA MET A 109 -1.66 -28.12 -1.70
C MET A 109 -1.75 -28.87 -0.35
N GLY A 110 -2.94 -29.29 0.06
CA GLY A 110 -3.17 -29.81 1.40
C GLY A 110 -2.99 -28.77 2.49
N TYR A 111 -3.20 -27.51 2.19
CA TYR A 111 -3.07 -26.41 3.15
C TYR A 111 -4.12 -26.52 4.26
N TRP A 112 -3.68 -26.59 5.51
CA TRP A 112 -4.57 -26.76 6.66
C TRP A 112 -5.23 -25.43 7.06
N ILE A 113 -6.21 -25.01 6.33
CA ILE A 113 -6.99 -23.81 6.60
C ILE A 113 -8.49 -24.14 6.59
N ASP A 114 -9.26 -23.46 7.43
CA ASP A 114 -10.71 -23.60 7.45
C ASP A 114 -11.35 -22.67 6.42
N LEU A 115 -11.93 -23.28 5.39
CA LEU A 115 -12.66 -22.61 4.30
C LEU A 115 -14.17 -22.57 4.53
N SER A 116 -14.68 -23.12 5.64
CA SER A 116 -16.13 -23.24 5.86
C SER A 116 -16.82 -21.91 6.20
N ASP A 117 -16.10 -20.99 6.86
CA ASP A 117 -16.59 -19.66 7.24
C ASP A 117 -15.49 -18.61 7.02
N PRO A 118 -15.09 -18.32 5.78
CA PRO A 118 -14.08 -17.32 5.51
C PRO A 118 -14.59 -15.92 5.82
N TYR A 119 -13.73 -15.06 6.38
CA TYR A 119 -14.09 -13.65 6.46
C TYR A 119 -13.86 -12.95 5.12
N VAL A 120 -14.69 -11.97 4.82
CA VAL A 120 -14.60 -11.16 3.60
C VAL A 120 -14.62 -9.70 4.00
N THR A 121 -13.59 -8.95 3.63
CA THR A 121 -13.36 -7.61 4.19
C THR A 121 -14.42 -6.57 3.81
N TYR A 122 -15.21 -6.78 2.75
CA TYR A 122 -16.34 -5.90 2.40
C TYR A 122 -17.66 -6.22 3.13
N THR A 123 -17.72 -7.26 3.96
CA THR A 123 -18.95 -7.59 4.69
C THR A 123 -19.18 -6.60 5.85
N SER A 124 -20.47 -6.32 6.13
CA SER A 124 -20.83 -5.43 7.23
C SER A 124 -20.25 -5.89 8.56
N LYS A 125 -20.29 -7.19 8.85
CA LYS A 125 -19.73 -7.79 10.08
C LYS A 125 -18.23 -7.48 10.24
N TYR A 126 -17.46 -7.55 9.16
CA TYR A 126 -16.03 -7.22 9.18
C TYR A 126 -15.82 -5.72 9.38
N MET A 127 -16.53 -4.90 8.60
CA MET A 127 -16.44 -3.44 8.69
C MET A 127 -16.83 -2.92 10.08
N GLU A 128 -17.90 -3.44 10.68
CA GLU A 128 -18.32 -3.10 12.04
C GLU A 128 -17.23 -3.41 13.07
N THR A 129 -16.53 -4.54 12.94
CA THR A 129 -15.41 -4.89 13.81
C THR A 129 -14.26 -3.90 13.66
N VAL A 130 -13.91 -3.51 12.43
CA VAL A 130 -12.88 -2.49 12.16
C VAL A 130 -13.27 -1.14 12.76
N TRP A 131 -14.53 -0.71 12.56
CA TRP A 131 -15.04 0.52 13.14
C TRP A 131 -15.01 0.51 14.68
N TRP A 132 -15.34 -0.61 15.29
CA TRP A 132 -15.23 -0.79 16.72
C TRP A 132 -13.79 -0.64 17.23
N LEU A 133 -12.82 -1.23 16.53
CA LEU A 133 -11.39 -1.09 16.84
C LEU A 133 -10.94 0.38 16.73
N ILE A 134 -11.29 1.05 15.63
CA ILE A 134 -10.96 2.48 15.42
C ILE A 134 -11.58 3.35 16.50
N LYS A 135 -12.84 3.08 16.89
CA LYS A 135 -13.51 3.78 17.98
C LYS A 135 -12.71 3.64 19.29
N ASN A 136 -12.30 2.43 19.67
CA ASN A 136 -11.51 2.20 20.88
C ASN A 136 -10.15 2.91 20.85
N ILE A 137 -9.49 2.97 19.69
CA ILE A 137 -8.24 3.71 19.50
C ILE A 137 -8.48 5.21 19.66
N SER A 138 -9.56 5.72 19.09
CA SER A 138 -9.95 7.13 19.17
C SER A 138 -10.28 7.55 20.61
N GLU A 139 -11.03 6.73 21.35
CA GLU A 139 -11.36 6.97 22.78
C GLU A 139 -10.09 7.04 23.64
N LYS A 140 -9.06 6.28 23.30
CA LYS A 140 -7.73 6.34 23.93
C LYS A 140 -6.89 7.53 23.46
N LYS A 141 -7.41 8.40 22.58
CA LYS A 141 -6.70 9.56 22.01
C LYS A 141 -5.44 9.19 21.23
N LEU A 142 -5.37 7.97 20.69
CA LEU A 142 -4.26 7.49 19.87
C LEU A 142 -4.49 7.73 18.37
N LEU A 143 -5.70 8.10 17.96
CA LEU A 143 -6.04 8.52 16.62
C LEU A 143 -6.03 10.05 16.53
N TYR A 144 -5.24 10.59 15.62
CA TYR A 144 -5.14 12.03 15.39
C TYR A 144 -5.02 12.35 13.91
N LYS A 145 -5.40 13.58 13.54
CA LYS A 145 -5.20 14.08 12.17
C LYS A 145 -3.76 14.57 12.02
N GLY A 146 -3.06 14.06 11.04
CA GLY A 146 -1.68 14.44 10.73
C GLY A 146 -1.45 14.64 9.25
N TYR A 147 -0.24 15.06 8.91
CA TYR A 147 0.22 15.23 7.53
C TYR A 147 1.40 14.29 7.26
N THR A 148 1.46 13.73 6.08
CA THR A 148 2.58 12.93 5.60
C THR A 148 2.88 13.24 4.14
N VAL A 149 4.14 13.05 3.75
CA VAL A 149 4.53 13.12 2.34
C VAL A 149 4.35 11.73 1.74
N GLN A 150 3.66 11.64 0.63
CA GLN A 150 3.37 10.39 -0.06
C GLN A 150 3.51 10.58 -1.57
N PRO A 151 4.15 9.63 -2.30
CA PRO A 151 4.11 9.63 -3.75
C PRO A 151 2.68 9.58 -4.26
N TYR A 152 2.40 10.33 -5.31
CA TYR A 152 1.07 10.41 -5.91
C TYR A 152 1.13 10.05 -7.39
N SER A 153 0.22 9.19 -7.84
CA SER A 153 0.06 8.83 -9.25
C SER A 153 -1.11 9.60 -9.86
N PRO A 154 -0.87 10.56 -10.78
CA PRO A 154 -1.95 11.23 -11.49
C PRO A 154 -2.82 10.26 -12.31
N ALA A 155 -2.21 9.22 -12.88
CA ALA A 155 -2.92 8.22 -13.67
C ALA A 155 -3.89 7.39 -12.85
N ALA A 156 -3.52 7.04 -11.60
CA ALA A 156 -4.40 6.33 -10.68
C ALA A 156 -5.30 7.28 -9.85
N GLY A 157 -5.02 8.59 -9.86
CA GLY A 157 -5.73 9.58 -9.06
C GLY A 157 -5.60 9.34 -7.55
N SER A 158 -4.48 8.75 -7.10
CA SER A 158 -4.30 8.31 -5.71
C SER A 158 -2.85 8.39 -5.25
N GLY A 159 -2.65 8.51 -3.94
CA GLY A 159 -1.36 8.27 -3.30
C GLY A 159 -0.96 6.81 -3.41
N LEU A 160 0.35 6.56 -3.47
CA LEU A 160 0.92 5.21 -3.57
C LEU A 160 1.51 4.79 -2.24
N SER A 161 1.25 3.55 -1.85
CA SER A 161 1.86 2.91 -0.69
C SER A 161 3.28 2.44 -0.97
N THR A 162 4.07 2.21 0.08
CA THR A 162 5.41 1.62 -0.04
C THR A 162 5.37 0.26 -0.76
N HIS A 163 4.31 -0.53 -0.54
CA HIS A 163 4.14 -1.82 -1.22
C HIS A 163 4.00 -1.66 -2.74
N GLU A 164 3.20 -0.69 -3.18
CA GLU A 164 3.00 -0.40 -4.62
C GLU A 164 4.29 0.10 -5.28
N LEU A 165 5.08 0.91 -4.57
CA LEU A 165 6.39 1.38 -5.06
C LEU A 165 7.45 0.28 -5.17
N ASN A 166 7.32 -0.79 -4.39
CA ASN A 166 8.26 -1.92 -4.38
C ASN A 166 7.89 -3.03 -5.36
N GLN A 167 6.85 -2.86 -6.17
CA GLN A 167 6.48 -3.87 -7.18
C GLN A 167 7.52 -3.94 -8.31
N PRO A 168 7.78 -5.13 -8.86
CA PRO A 168 8.64 -5.28 -10.02
C PRO A 168 8.18 -4.38 -11.18
N GLY A 169 9.11 -3.60 -11.74
CA GLY A 169 8.82 -2.68 -12.86
C GLY A 169 8.18 -1.35 -12.45
N ALA A 170 8.06 -1.06 -11.15
CA ALA A 170 7.59 0.24 -10.66
C ALA A 170 8.57 1.37 -11.01
N TYR A 171 9.87 1.07 -11.05
CA TYR A 171 10.92 2.01 -11.45
C TYR A 171 11.40 1.70 -12.85
N ARG A 172 11.63 2.74 -13.64
CA ARG A 172 12.17 2.66 -15.01
C ARG A 172 13.13 3.83 -15.22
N ASP A 173 14.18 3.59 -15.97
CA ASP A 173 15.03 4.66 -16.45
C ASP A 173 14.29 5.47 -17.50
N ILE A 174 14.25 6.77 -17.30
CA ILE A 174 13.65 7.75 -18.23
C ILE A 174 14.65 8.86 -18.52
N SER A 175 14.54 9.48 -19.69
CA SER A 175 15.23 10.73 -20.00
C SER A 175 14.28 11.88 -19.74
N ASP A 176 14.70 12.81 -18.88
CA ASP A 176 13.90 13.98 -18.52
C ASP A 176 14.75 15.24 -18.47
N THR A 177 14.11 16.42 -18.55
CA THR A 177 14.77 17.71 -18.50
C THR A 177 15.08 18.09 -17.07
N SER A 178 16.35 18.32 -16.78
CA SER A 178 16.79 18.91 -15.52
C SER A 178 17.30 20.33 -15.74
N ILE A 179 17.23 21.15 -14.71
CA ILE A 179 17.75 22.52 -14.76
C ILE A 179 18.63 22.82 -13.55
N ILE A 180 19.51 23.81 -13.73
CA ILE A 180 20.24 24.44 -12.63
C ILE A 180 19.64 25.83 -12.43
N ALA A 181 18.97 26.02 -11.30
CA ALA A 181 18.38 27.28 -10.93
C ALA A 181 19.38 28.16 -10.18
N GLN A 182 19.38 29.47 -10.49
CA GLN A 182 20.21 30.46 -9.84
C GLN A 182 19.38 31.28 -8.85
N PHE A 183 19.76 31.23 -7.58
CA PHE A 183 19.11 31.98 -6.50
C PHE A 183 20.01 33.13 -6.08
N LYS A 184 19.63 34.35 -6.45
CA LYS A 184 20.39 35.57 -6.13
C LYS A 184 20.32 35.88 -4.64
N CYS A 185 21.49 36.04 -4.02
CA CYS A 185 21.58 36.50 -2.63
C CYS A 185 21.36 38.01 -2.53
N THR A 186 20.76 38.45 -1.44
CA THR A 186 20.74 39.86 -1.09
C THR A 186 22.08 40.26 -0.48
N GLN A 187 22.62 41.41 -0.85
CA GLN A 187 23.95 41.88 -0.42
C GLN A 187 24.09 41.89 1.13
N ASN A 188 23.03 42.31 1.82
CA ASN A 188 23.02 42.42 3.28
C ASN A 188 22.96 41.08 4.02
N SER A 189 22.72 39.98 3.32
CA SER A 189 22.64 38.62 3.90
C SER A 189 23.92 37.81 3.70
N LEU A 190 24.88 38.35 2.95
CA LEU A 190 26.17 37.66 2.71
C LEU A 190 27.13 37.81 3.90
N PRO A 191 27.80 36.73 4.29
CA PRO A 191 28.96 36.83 5.19
C PRO A 191 30.01 37.81 4.64
N VAL A 192 30.67 38.55 5.51
CA VAL A 192 31.66 39.57 5.14
C VAL A 192 32.71 39.05 4.15
N LYS A 193 33.14 37.80 4.30
CA LYS A 193 34.12 37.14 3.40
C LYS A 193 33.62 36.98 1.97
N LEU A 194 32.30 37.01 1.74
CA LEU A 194 31.67 36.80 0.43
C LEU A 194 31.20 38.12 -0.23
N ASN A 195 31.26 39.24 0.47
CA ASN A 195 30.79 40.52 -0.05
C ASN A 195 31.54 40.97 -1.33
N ASN A 196 32.79 40.58 -1.49
CA ASN A 196 33.60 40.92 -2.68
C ASN A 196 33.15 40.14 -3.94
N PHE A 197 32.31 39.11 -3.77
CA PHE A 197 31.83 38.29 -4.88
C PHE A 197 30.40 38.68 -5.31
N TYR A 198 29.86 39.78 -4.87
CA TYR A 198 28.53 40.23 -5.28
C TYR A 198 28.53 40.75 -6.74
N PRO A 199 27.56 40.33 -7.58
CA PRO A 199 26.36 39.57 -7.28
C PRO A 199 26.69 38.07 -7.06
N PHE A 200 26.13 37.50 -5.99
CA PHE A 200 26.36 36.12 -5.58
C PHE A 200 25.09 35.29 -5.77
N TYR A 201 25.20 34.08 -6.29
CA TYR A 201 24.10 33.19 -6.54
C TYR A 201 24.39 31.82 -5.93
N PHE A 202 23.36 31.23 -5.31
CA PHE A 202 23.38 29.80 -5.05
C PHE A 202 22.86 29.06 -6.27
N LEU A 203 23.54 27.96 -6.63
CA LEU A 203 23.10 27.07 -7.71
C LEU A 203 22.43 25.85 -7.09
N ALA A 204 21.26 25.51 -7.57
CA ALA A 204 20.57 24.29 -7.18
C ALA A 204 20.11 23.52 -8.42
N TRP A 205 20.56 22.27 -8.53
CA TRP A 205 20.10 21.38 -9.58
C TRP A 205 18.80 20.71 -9.19
N THR A 206 17.87 20.59 -10.11
CA THR A 206 16.60 19.89 -9.89
C THR A 206 16.13 19.17 -11.15
N THR A 207 15.50 18.02 -10.97
CA THR A 207 14.77 17.26 -12.00
C THR A 207 13.29 17.60 -12.03
N THR A 208 12.80 18.45 -11.10
CA THR A 208 11.40 18.86 -10.98
C THR A 208 11.23 20.37 -11.06
N PRO A 209 11.54 21.01 -12.22
CA PRO A 209 11.58 22.48 -12.35
C PRO A 209 10.23 23.15 -12.10
N TRP A 210 9.11 22.45 -12.29
CA TRP A 210 7.75 22.96 -12.04
C TRP A 210 7.45 23.23 -10.56
N THR A 211 8.28 22.75 -9.63
CA THR A 211 8.14 23.05 -8.19
C THR A 211 8.78 24.37 -7.78
N LEU A 212 9.65 24.95 -8.62
CA LEU A 212 10.37 26.19 -8.31
C LEU A 212 9.49 27.40 -8.00
N PRO A 213 8.31 27.62 -8.66
CA PRO A 213 7.43 28.73 -8.29
C PRO A 213 6.98 28.74 -6.82
N SER A 214 6.96 27.59 -6.18
CA SER A 214 6.58 27.43 -4.77
C SER A 214 7.80 27.24 -3.84
N ASN A 215 9.02 27.45 -4.34
CA ASN A 215 10.22 27.30 -3.53
C ASN A 215 10.33 28.40 -2.46
N THR A 216 10.46 28.01 -1.20
CA THR A 216 10.51 28.93 -0.06
C THR A 216 11.89 29.04 0.57
N ALA A 217 12.76 28.04 0.37
CA ALA A 217 14.09 28.00 0.99
C ALA A 217 15.04 27.05 0.24
N LEU A 218 16.35 27.25 0.43
CA LEU A 218 17.39 26.32 0.06
C LEU A 218 17.92 25.65 1.31
N THR A 219 18.05 24.33 1.27
CA THR A 219 18.65 23.56 2.36
C THR A 219 20.10 23.24 2.02
N VAL A 220 21.00 23.51 2.97
CA VAL A 220 22.43 23.23 2.83
C VAL A 220 22.91 22.27 3.92
N GLY A 221 23.91 21.47 3.63
CA GLY A 221 24.54 20.58 4.61
C GLY A 221 25.75 21.23 5.25
N SER A 222 25.81 21.30 6.57
CA SER A 222 26.95 21.89 7.31
C SER A 222 28.26 21.10 7.16
N LYS A 223 28.18 19.87 6.68
CA LYS A 223 29.35 18.99 6.45
C LYS A 223 29.68 18.80 4.98
N ILE A 224 28.95 19.50 4.09
CA ILE A 224 29.17 19.44 2.64
C ILE A 224 30.06 20.60 2.24
N GLU A 225 31.13 20.31 1.47
CA GLU A 225 31.98 21.33 0.87
C GLU A 225 31.32 21.90 -0.38
N TYR A 226 31.26 23.21 -0.47
CA TYR A 226 30.72 23.94 -1.62
C TYR A 226 31.88 24.69 -2.29
N CYS A 227 31.85 24.78 -3.62
CA CYS A 227 32.84 25.48 -4.40
C CYS A 227 32.24 26.63 -5.20
N PHE A 228 33.08 27.61 -5.53
CA PHE A 228 32.73 28.65 -6.50
C PHE A 228 32.91 28.12 -7.92
N VAL A 229 31.99 28.47 -8.81
CA VAL A 229 32.01 28.15 -10.25
C VAL A 229 31.75 29.40 -11.07
#